data_bc743eb11819326f35456c21ca620f16
#
_entry.id   bc743eb11819326f35456c21ca620f16
#
_cell.length_a   1.000
_cell.length_b   1.000
_cell.length_c   1.000
_cell.angle_alpha   90.00
_cell.angle_beta   90.00
_cell.angle_gamma   90.00
#
_symmetry.space_group_name_H-M   'P 1'
#
loop_
_entity.id
_entity.type
_entity.pdbx_description
1 polymer ?
#
loop_
_entity_poly.entity_id
_entity_poly.type
_entity_poly.pdbx_seq_one_letter_code
_entity_poly.pdbx_strand_id
1 'polypeptide(L)'
;MVRYVVQIGDEVLRQKCAEVKKFDAELGTLLDDMKQTVRAENGAGLAAPQVGVPIRAVVIDVEEGFFEMINPVILSVKGEQTGPEGCLSVKGKQGTVTRPYKVKAEYRDRTGRKHKLTAESFFARAVCHELDHLDGKIYTDIASEIYDLPEEQN
;
A
#
# COMPACT_ATOMS: atom_id res chain seq x y z
N MET A 1 3.38 17.62 3.57
CA MET A 1 2.16 17.85 4.39
C MET A 1 1.41 16.54 4.59
N VAL A 2 1.08 16.24 5.83
CA VAL A 2 0.28 15.05 6.14
C VAL A 2 -1.12 15.22 5.53
N ARG A 3 -1.58 14.19 4.81
CA ARG A 3 -2.91 14.20 4.19
C ARG A 3 -3.89 13.35 4.99
N TYR A 4 -5.18 13.63 4.84
CA TYR A 4 -6.25 12.82 5.40
C TYR A 4 -6.27 11.44 4.72
N VAL A 5 -6.32 10.38 5.53
CA VAL A 5 -6.46 9.01 5.02
C VAL A 5 -7.94 8.67 4.89
N VAL A 6 -8.36 8.42 3.67
CA VAL A 6 -9.74 8.07 3.32
C VAL A 6 -10.09 6.71 3.92
N GLN A 7 -11.28 6.60 4.49
CA GLN A 7 -11.73 5.38 5.17
C GLN A 7 -12.63 4.52 4.28
N ILE A 8 -12.68 3.22 4.59
CA ILE A 8 -13.51 2.23 3.90
C ILE A 8 -14.96 2.73 3.81
N GLY A 9 -15.59 2.51 2.65
CA GLY A 9 -16.90 3.05 2.30
C GLY A 9 -16.81 4.19 1.30
N ASP A 10 -15.65 4.84 1.17
CA ASP A 10 -15.42 5.85 0.15
C ASP A 10 -15.15 5.18 -1.20
N GLU A 11 -15.81 5.64 -2.24
CA GLU A 11 -15.75 5.05 -3.58
C GLU A 11 -14.34 5.06 -4.19
N VAL A 12 -13.50 6.04 -3.84
CA VAL A 12 -12.12 6.13 -4.38
C VAL A 12 -11.31 4.88 -4.06
N LEU A 13 -11.59 4.22 -2.93
CA LEU A 13 -10.89 2.99 -2.53
C LEU A 13 -11.27 1.78 -3.38
N ARG A 14 -12.33 1.87 -4.15
CA ARG A 14 -12.86 0.78 -4.98
C ARG A 14 -12.59 0.99 -6.48
N GLN A 15 -11.92 2.09 -6.84
CA GLN A 15 -11.58 2.37 -8.22
C GLN A 15 -10.32 1.63 -8.64
N LYS A 16 -10.28 1.22 -9.90
CA LYS A 16 -9.04 0.83 -10.54
C LYS A 16 -8.28 2.10 -10.88
N CYS A 17 -7.09 2.26 -10.32
CA CYS A 17 -6.30 3.47 -10.45
C CYS A 17 -5.69 3.61 -11.84
N ALA A 18 -5.55 4.86 -12.29
CA ALA A 18 -4.98 5.18 -13.59
C ALA A 18 -3.45 5.07 -13.57
N GLU A 19 -2.89 4.61 -14.67
CA GLU A 19 -1.44 4.60 -14.87
C GLU A 19 -0.89 6.03 -14.82
N VAL A 20 0.25 6.22 -14.16
CA VAL A 20 0.97 7.49 -14.12
C VAL A 20 1.73 7.66 -15.43
N LYS A 21 1.49 8.77 -16.11
CA LYS A 21 2.14 9.09 -17.41
C LYS A 21 3.12 10.25 -17.31
N LYS A 22 2.97 11.10 -16.29
CA LYS A 22 3.83 12.28 -16.08
C LYS A 22 4.57 12.15 -14.77
N PHE A 23 5.89 12.12 -14.84
CA PHE A 23 6.79 12.06 -13.70
C PHE A 23 7.32 13.48 -13.43
N ASP A 24 6.47 14.29 -12.82
CA ASP A 24 6.66 15.72 -12.65
C ASP A 24 6.73 16.14 -11.18
N ALA A 25 6.81 17.45 -10.94
CA ALA A 25 6.89 17.99 -9.58
C ALA A 25 5.62 17.72 -8.75
N GLU A 26 4.46 17.65 -9.40
CA GLU A 26 3.19 17.35 -8.74
C GLU A 26 3.19 15.91 -8.19
N LEU A 27 3.69 14.94 -8.96
CA LEU A 27 3.89 13.57 -8.50
C LEU A 27 4.85 13.54 -7.31
N GLY A 28 5.96 14.28 -7.39
CA GLY A 28 6.93 14.36 -6.29
C GLY A 28 6.31 14.90 -5.00
N THR A 29 5.50 15.94 -5.10
CA THR A 29 4.78 16.50 -3.94
C THR A 29 3.83 15.49 -3.33
N LEU A 30 3.07 14.76 -4.15
CA LEU A 30 2.19 13.69 -3.68
C LEU A 30 2.98 12.62 -2.92
N LEU A 31 4.09 12.16 -3.48
CA LEU A 31 4.92 11.12 -2.86
C LEU A 31 5.53 11.60 -1.53
N ASP A 32 5.99 12.85 -1.48
CA ASP A 32 6.49 13.46 -0.25
C ASP A 32 5.41 13.53 0.83
N ASP A 33 4.20 13.91 0.46
CA ASP A 33 3.04 13.97 1.37
C ASP A 33 2.65 12.56 1.85
N MET A 34 2.68 11.58 0.96
CA MET A 34 2.39 10.17 1.31
C MET A 34 3.41 9.63 2.30
N LYS A 35 4.68 9.95 2.11
CA LYS A 35 5.76 9.58 3.05
C LYS A 35 5.51 10.16 4.44
N GLN A 36 5.19 11.45 4.52
CA GLN A 36 4.88 12.10 5.79
C GLN A 36 3.65 11.49 6.44
N THR A 37 2.62 11.19 5.63
CA THR A 37 1.36 10.62 6.11
C THR A 37 1.55 9.21 6.68
N VAL A 38 2.23 8.31 5.95
CA VAL A 38 2.46 6.94 6.41
C VAL A 38 3.26 6.93 7.71
N ARG A 39 4.23 7.81 7.85
CA ARG A 39 5.04 7.92 9.06
C ARG A 39 4.26 8.51 10.23
N ALA A 40 3.46 9.53 10.00
CA ALA A 40 2.60 10.11 11.03
C ALA A 40 1.57 9.12 11.55
N GLU A 41 1.08 8.21 10.70
CA GLU A 41 0.10 7.18 11.06
C GLU A 41 0.75 5.86 11.52
N ASN A 42 2.08 5.80 11.61
CA ASN A 42 2.82 4.59 11.96
C ASN A 42 2.50 3.39 11.06
N GLY A 43 2.25 3.66 9.78
CA GLY A 43 1.94 2.62 8.80
C GLY A 43 3.18 2.06 8.13
N ALA A 44 3.04 0.88 7.53
CA ALA A 44 4.08 0.23 6.75
C ALA A 44 3.96 0.53 5.26
N GLY A 45 2.83 1.07 4.82
CA GLY A 45 2.59 1.43 3.44
C GLY A 45 1.35 2.29 3.27
N LEU A 46 1.27 2.95 2.12
CA LEU A 46 0.15 3.80 1.75
C LEU A 46 0.05 3.87 0.23
N ALA A 47 -1.15 3.70 -0.29
CA ALA A 47 -1.43 3.84 -1.72
C ALA A 47 -2.11 5.18 -2.00
N ALA A 48 -1.87 5.75 -3.18
CA ALA A 48 -2.39 7.07 -3.55
C ALA A 48 -3.93 7.19 -3.41
N PRO A 49 -4.74 6.17 -3.76
CA PRO A 49 -6.19 6.29 -3.54
C PRO A 49 -6.57 6.46 -2.07
N GLN A 50 -5.74 6.03 -1.12
CA GLN A 50 -6.01 6.23 0.30
C GLN A 50 -5.89 7.70 0.74
N VAL A 51 -5.29 8.55 -0.08
CA VAL A 51 -5.31 10.01 0.10
C VAL A 51 -6.16 10.71 -0.96
N GLY A 52 -7.05 9.97 -1.61
CA GLY A 52 -8.04 10.51 -2.54
C GLY A 52 -7.55 10.69 -3.98
N VAL A 53 -6.38 10.19 -4.32
CA VAL A 53 -5.78 10.33 -5.66
C VAL A 53 -5.74 8.97 -6.36
N PRO A 54 -6.63 8.70 -7.33
CA PRO A 54 -6.75 7.37 -7.92
C PRO A 54 -5.72 7.11 -9.02
N ILE A 55 -4.45 7.13 -8.66
CA ILE A 55 -3.33 6.81 -9.56
C ILE A 55 -2.49 5.66 -9.01
N ARG A 56 -1.74 4.99 -9.87
CA ARG A 56 -0.96 3.81 -9.54
C ARG A 56 0.37 4.18 -8.91
N ALA A 57 0.32 4.69 -7.68
CA ALA A 57 1.49 5.03 -6.89
C ALA A 57 1.31 4.57 -5.45
N VAL A 58 2.35 3.97 -4.88
CA VAL A 58 2.37 3.55 -3.48
C VAL A 58 3.71 3.92 -2.84
N VAL A 59 3.70 4.07 -1.52
CA VAL A 59 4.92 4.14 -0.72
C VAL A 59 4.93 2.99 0.28
N ILE A 60 6.11 2.45 0.55
CA ILE A 60 6.31 1.35 1.50
C ILE A 60 7.46 1.72 2.42
N ASP A 61 7.21 1.64 3.72
CA ASP A 61 8.16 2.01 4.77
C ASP A 61 8.32 0.82 5.71
N VAL A 62 9.35 0.03 5.47
CA VAL A 62 9.63 -1.22 6.18
C VAL A 62 11.09 -1.25 6.63
N GLU A 63 11.47 -2.31 7.37
CA GLU A 63 12.84 -2.45 7.88
C GLU A 63 13.89 -2.40 6.76
N GLU A 64 13.59 -2.95 5.59
CA GLU A 64 14.49 -2.99 4.43
C GLU A 64 14.69 -1.62 3.79
N GLY A 65 13.84 -0.64 4.07
CA GLY A 65 13.97 0.72 3.56
C GLY A 65 12.65 1.38 3.25
N PHE A 66 12.74 2.54 2.63
CA PHE A 66 11.60 3.28 2.11
C PHE A 66 11.58 3.21 0.59
N PHE A 67 10.43 2.85 0.03
CA PHE A 67 10.27 2.66 -1.41
C PHE A 67 9.11 3.47 -1.94
N GLU A 68 9.33 4.16 -3.06
CA GLU A 68 8.27 4.79 -3.86
C GLU A 68 8.10 3.97 -5.11
N MET A 69 6.91 3.41 -5.32
CA MET A 69 6.66 2.51 -6.43
C MET A 69 5.54 3.06 -7.31
N ILE A 70 5.88 3.47 -8.52
CA ILE A 70 4.94 4.01 -9.50
C ILE A 70 4.71 2.98 -10.61
N ASN A 71 3.45 2.78 -10.99
CA ASN A 71 3.02 1.78 -11.97
C ASN A 71 3.59 0.37 -11.63
N PRO A 72 3.48 -0.07 -10.37
CA PRO A 72 4.06 -1.34 -9.98
C PRO A 72 3.30 -2.52 -10.57
N VAL A 73 4.04 -3.59 -10.89
CA VAL A 73 3.47 -4.86 -11.31
C VAL A 73 4.18 -6.01 -10.60
N ILE A 74 3.43 -7.04 -10.25
CA ILE A 74 3.99 -8.27 -9.69
C ILE A 74 4.39 -9.18 -10.84
N LEU A 75 5.67 -9.56 -10.87
CA LEU A 75 6.21 -10.43 -11.92
C LEU A 75 6.10 -11.90 -11.55
N SER A 76 6.30 -12.24 -10.28
CA SER A 76 6.21 -13.61 -9.79
C SER A 76 5.98 -13.65 -8.30
N VAL A 77 5.40 -14.75 -7.83
CA VAL A 77 5.16 -15.00 -6.40
C VAL A 77 5.60 -16.42 -6.06
N LYS A 78 5.99 -16.63 -4.81
CA LYS A 78 6.40 -17.95 -4.31
C LYS A 78 6.04 -18.11 -2.85
N GLY A 79 5.51 -19.29 -2.51
CA GLY A 79 5.16 -19.62 -1.14
C GLY A 79 3.94 -18.86 -0.62
N GLU A 80 3.62 -19.11 0.63
CA GLU A 80 2.51 -18.48 1.32
C GLU A 80 2.87 -18.14 2.74
N GLN A 81 2.23 -17.12 3.28
CA GLN A 81 2.27 -16.74 4.68
C GLN A 81 0.87 -16.33 5.11
N THR A 82 0.50 -16.70 6.33
CA THR A 82 -0.80 -16.32 6.90
C THR A 82 -0.56 -15.61 8.21
N GLY A 83 -1.21 -14.48 8.41
CA GLY A 83 -1.03 -13.71 9.62
C GLY A 83 -1.89 -12.45 9.65
N PRO A 84 -1.71 -11.63 10.70
CA PRO A 84 -2.51 -10.43 10.87
C PRO A 84 -2.13 -9.35 9.86
N GLU A 85 -3.15 -8.64 9.38
CA GLU A 85 -2.99 -7.51 8.49
C GLU A 85 -4.01 -6.44 8.85
N GLY A 86 -3.56 -5.19 8.88
CA GLY A 86 -4.40 -4.03 9.10
C GLY A 86 -4.24 -3.02 7.97
N CYS A 87 -5.02 -1.95 7.99
CA CYS A 87 -4.99 -0.93 6.96
C CYS A 87 -5.32 0.43 7.56
N LEU A 88 -4.59 1.47 7.14
CA LEU A 88 -4.85 2.84 7.59
C LEU A 88 -6.25 3.34 7.18
N SER A 89 -6.85 2.75 6.14
CA SER A 89 -8.20 3.04 5.68
C SER A 89 -9.29 2.21 6.38
N VAL A 90 -8.91 1.28 7.26
CA VAL A 90 -9.83 0.43 8.03
C VAL A 90 -9.42 0.50 9.50
N LYS A 91 -9.61 1.65 10.11
CA LYS A 91 -9.19 1.90 11.49
C LYS A 91 -9.94 1.03 12.47
N GLY A 92 -9.23 0.57 13.52
CA GLY A 92 -9.81 -0.20 14.61
C GLY A 92 -10.05 -1.67 14.31
N LYS A 93 -9.63 -2.15 13.14
CA LYS A 93 -9.80 -3.56 12.75
C LYS A 93 -8.51 -4.16 12.25
N GLN A 94 -8.45 -5.48 12.30
CA GLN A 94 -7.38 -6.29 11.77
C GLN A 94 -7.99 -7.59 11.24
N GLY A 95 -7.31 -8.24 10.31
CA GLY A 95 -7.79 -9.50 9.76
C GLY A 95 -6.68 -10.51 9.59
N THR A 96 -7.06 -11.76 9.42
CA THR A 96 -6.14 -12.85 9.10
C THR A 96 -6.11 -13.01 7.59
N VAL A 97 -4.95 -12.77 6.99
CA VAL A 97 -4.80 -12.73 5.53
C VAL A 97 -3.65 -13.61 5.09
N THR A 98 -3.90 -14.40 4.06
CA THR A 98 -2.87 -15.21 3.39
C THR A 98 -2.32 -14.42 2.21
N ARG A 99 -1.00 -14.27 2.17
CA ARG A 99 -0.26 -13.55 1.13
C ARG A 99 0.87 -14.42 0.60
N PRO A 100 1.40 -14.16 -0.60
CA PRO A 100 2.66 -14.76 -1.01
C PRO A 100 3.78 -14.45 0.00
N TYR A 101 4.64 -15.42 0.25
CA TYR A 101 5.81 -15.22 1.11
C TYR A 101 6.89 -14.41 0.40
N LYS A 102 7.07 -14.65 -0.91
CA LYS A 102 8.08 -13.99 -1.73
C LYS A 102 7.41 -13.41 -2.98
N VAL A 103 7.74 -12.17 -3.27
CA VAL A 103 7.18 -11.42 -4.40
C VAL A 103 8.32 -10.75 -5.15
N LYS A 104 8.32 -10.91 -6.48
CA LYS A 104 9.18 -10.14 -7.36
C LYS A 104 8.31 -9.09 -8.06
N ALA A 105 8.71 -7.83 -7.95
CA ALA A 105 7.94 -6.72 -8.51
C ALA A 105 8.83 -5.83 -9.38
N GLU A 106 8.20 -5.17 -10.35
CA GLU A 106 8.83 -4.16 -11.20
C GLU A 106 8.03 -2.86 -11.06
N TYR A 107 8.73 -1.75 -10.99
CA TYR A 107 8.09 -0.44 -10.81
C TYR A 107 8.98 0.67 -11.35
N ARG A 108 8.42 1.88 -11.43
CA ARG A 108 9.19 3.08 -11.74
C ARG A 108 9.32 3.95 -10.50
N ASP A 109 10.46 4.65 -10.38
CA ASP A 109 10.65 5.65 -9.33
C ASP A 109 10.04 7.00 -9.77
N ARG A 110 10.17 8.04 -8.92
CA ARG A 110 9.59 9.36 -9.20
C ARG A 110 10.18 10.04 -10.43
N THR A 111 11.32 9.58 -10.92
CA THR A 111 11.94 10.11 -12.14
C THR A 111 11.53 9.34 -13.40
N GLY A 112 10.74 8.28 -13.25
CA GLY A 112 10.33 7.40 -14.33
C GLY A 112 11.28 6.25 -14.61
N ARG A 113 12.36 6.13 -13.84
CA ARG A 113 13.35 5.06 -14.00
C ARG A 113 12.81 3.74 -13.49
N LYS A 114 13.04 2.68 -14.26
CA LYS A 114 12.55 1.33 -13.94
C LYS A 114 13.45 0.63 -12.93
N HIS A 115 12.81 -0.08 -12.00
CA HIS A 115 13.46 -0.89 -10.96
C HIS A 115 12.77 -2.23 -10.82
N LYS A 116 13.51 -3.22 -10.34
CA LYS A 116 12.99 -4.51 -9.89
C LYS A 116 13.41 -4.74 -8.45
N LEU A 117 12.53 -5.34 -7.67
CA LEU A 117 12.86 -5.77 -6.31
C LEU A 117 12.28 -7.15 -6.02
N THR A 118 12.88 -7.81 -5.04
CA THR A 118 12.36 -9.03 -4.46
C THR A 118 12.07 -8.76 -2.99
N ALA A 119 10.84 -9.04 -2.56
CA ALA A 119 10.40 -8.85 -1.19
C ALA A 119 10.00 -10.18 -0.58
N GLU A 120 10.31 -10.37 0.71
CA GLU A 120 9.96 -11.57 1.46
C GLU A 120 9.28 -11.21 2.77
N SER A 121 8.49 -12.14 3.31
CA SER A 121 7.86 -12.04 4.62
C SER A 121 6.99 -10.78 4.74
N PHE A 122 7.19 -9.96 5.77
CA PHE A 122 6.39 -8.76 5.99
C PHE A 122 6.48 -7.76 4.84
N PHE A 123 7.66 -7.59 4.24
CA PHE A 123 7.85 -6.73 3.08
C PHE A 123 6.98 -7.20 1.90
N ALA A 124 6.94 -8.51 1.63
CA ALA A 124 6.09 -9.07 0.58
C ALA A 124 4.60 -8.81 0.88
N ARG A 125 4.19 -8.96 2.15
CA ARG A 125 2.82 -8.64 2.60
C ARG A 125 2.48 -7.19 2.30
N ALA A 126 3.36 -6.27 2.67
CA ALA A 126 3.16 -4.83 2.46
C ALA A 126 3.04 -4.50 0.97
N VAL A 127 3.90 -5.05 0.13
CA VAL A 127 3.84 -4.85 -1.33
C VAL A 127 2.48 -5.30 -1.87
N CYS A 128 2.06 -6.52 -1.56
CA CYS A 128 0.78 -7.06 -2.05
C CYS A 128 -0.41 -6.25 -1.56
N HIS A 129 -0.41 -5.85 -0.29
CA HIS A 129 -1.46 -5.05 0.30
C HIS A 129 -1.63 -3.71 -0.43
N GLU A 130 -0.53 -2.99 -0.66
CA GLU A 130 -0.59 -1.68 -1.32
C GLU A 130 -0.93 -1.79 -2.80
N LEU A 131 -0.41 -2.79 -3.49
CA LEU A 131 -0.74 -3.00 -4.91
C LEU A 131 -2.22 -3.37 -5.10
N ASP A 132 -2.81 -4.10 -4.16
CA ASP A 132 -4.25 -4.39 -4.18
C ASP A 132 -5.09 -3.12 -4.17
N HIS A 133 -4.70 -2.10 -3.40
CA HIS A 133 -5.39 -0.82 -3.38
C HIS A 133 -5.48 -0.16 -4.76
N LEU A 134 -4.49 -0.39 -5.61
CA LEU A 134 -4.47 0.18 -6.97
C LEU A 134 -5.52 -0.46 -7.89
N ASP A 135 -6.02 -1.63 -7.51
CA ASP A 135 -7.08 -2.35 -8.22
C ASP A 135 -8.43 -2.30 -7.46
N GLY A 136 -8.55 -1.44 -6.47
CA GLY A 136 -9.77 -1.27 -5.70
C GLY A 136 -10.03 -2.38 -4.69
N LYS A 137 -9.00 -3.11 -4.31
CA LYS A 137 -9.10 -4.22 -3.36
C LYS A 137 -8.58 -3.82 -1.99
N ILE A 138 -9.26 -4.28 -0.95
CA ILE A 138 -8.89 -4.05 0.45
C ILE A 138 -8.74 -5.43 1.11
N TYR A 139 -7.86 -5.54 2.12
CA TYR A 139 -7.60 -6.83 2.76
C TYR A 139 -8.88 -7.50 3.31
N THR A 140 -9.88 -6.70 3.68
CA THR A 140 -11.17 -7.21 4.17
C THR A 140 -11.90 -8.07 3.15
N ASP A 141 -11.57 -7.94 1.86
CA ASP A 141 -12.18 -8.73 0.79
C ASP A 141 -11.69 -10.18 0.79
N ILE A 142 -10.48 -10.42 1.31
CA ILE A 142 -9.81 -11.74 1.25
C ILE A 142 -9.47 -12.31 2.62
N ALA A 143 -9.68 -11.55 3.70
CA ALA A 143 -9.40 -12.02 5.05
C ALA A 143 -10.30 -13.21 5.41
N SER A 144 -9.72 -14.26 5.97
CA SER A 144 -10.48 -15.40 6.49
C SER A 144 -11.22 -15.07 7.78
N GLU A 145 -10.74 -14.06 8.51
CA GLU A 145 -11.29 -13.59 9.77
C GLU A 145 -11.00 -12.10 9.93
N ILE A 146 -11.96 -11.34 10.40
CA ILE A 146 -11.82 -9.92 10.71
C ILE A 146 -12.26 -9.71 12.15
N TYR A 147 -11.47 -8.97 12.92
CA TYR A 147 -11.74 -8.70 14.32
C TYR A 147 -11.39 -7.27 14.69
N ASP A 148 -12.03 -6.80 15.75
CA ASP A 148 -11.79 -5.46 16.29
C ASP A 148 -10.50 -5.45 17.10
N LEU A 149 -9.73 -4.37 16.93
CA LEU A 149 -8.56 -4.11 17.77
C LEU A 149 -9.00 -3.51 19.11
N PRO A 150 -8.26 -3.78 20.21
CA PRO A 150 -8.50 -3.10 21.46
C PRO A 150 -8.38 -1.58 21.27
N GLU A 151 -9.20 -0.80 22.00
CA GLU A 151 -9.05 0.63 22.05
C GLU A 151 -7.67 0.98 22.59
N GLU A 152 -7.01 1.95 21.96
CA GLU A 152 -5.76 2.48 22.48
C GLU A 152 -6.05 3.18 23.82
N GLN A 153 -5.36 2.75 24.87
CA GLN A 153 -5.36 3.45 26.14
C GLN A 153 -4.29 4.52 26.09
N ASN A 154 -4.74 5.74 25.98
CA ASN A 154 -3.87 6.90 26.08
C ASN A 154 -3.72 7.32 27.54
#